data_79a80d6ad3927135ec3d14e078682588
#
_entry.id   79a80d6ad3927135ec3d14e078682588
#
_cell.length_a   1.000
_cell.length_b   1.000
_cell.length_c   1.000
_cell.angle_alpha   90.00
_cell.angle_beta   90.00
_cell.angle_gamma   90.00
#
_symmetry.space_group_name_H-M   'P 1'
#
loop_
_entity.id
_entity.type
_entity.pdbx_description
1 polymer ?
#
loop_
_entity_poly.entity_id
_entity_poly.type
_entity_poly.pdbx_seq_one_letter_code
_entity_poly.pdbx_strand_id
1 'polypeptide(L)'
;MPTIFVDGQELQVKEGTNVLEACLSAGIDLPYFCWHPSMGSIGSCRQCAVVQYQNAEDTNGRIVMGCMTPVSEGARFSLNSGSGADSDADEAVDNTIDKVTDKGREFRQAVIESLMLNHPHDCPVCAEGGECHLQDMTVMVGHRDRRYRGLKNTHRNQYLGPLISHEMNRCITCYRCERFYTDYAGGTDLSAQASHDHVYFGRHQDGVLESEFSGNLVEVCPTGVFTDKPLLKQYSRKWDLQSAPSICTGCAVGCNILPGERYGKLKRIHNRYNDQVNGYFLCDRGRFGSGYINSDERLNYAGVRDSNGEFAAIKSQEAIEIAAQWMKAGEGDKTNKIVGIGSPRASLESNYLLRELVGKEHFAAGFGDRESQVIHRIAAILKTTRAKNPSIKQMETADAVLILGEDVTHTAPRVALGLRQAVRNKAHELAKQAGLAVWQDAAVRNLAQDQRSPMIIVSAMETRLDDIASQTVSLAPQDIALFGHAVARAIAGQPSDDESVNEAAAALKNAQRPLVVSGSSMLHRAIVDSAAAVADALTDLLQADSAKDDSAQDD
;
A
#
# COMPACT_ATOMS: atom_id res chain seq x y z
N MET A 1 -21.02 0.64 -20.46
CA MET A 1 -19.57 0.72 -20.72
C MET A 1 -19.41 1.48 -22.02
N PRO A 2 -18.79 2.65 -22.02
CA PRO A 2 -18.59 3.40 -23.26
C PRO A 2 -17.60 2.70 -24.18
N THR A 3 -17.84 2.87 -25.49
CA THR A 3 -16.95 2.42 -26.55
C THR A 3 -16.10 3.60 -27.02
N ILE A 4 -14.79 3.44 -27.02
CA ILE A 4 -13.84 4.43 -27.53
C ILE A 4 -13.00 3.83 -28.65
N PHE A 5 -12.36 4.68 -29.45
CA PHE A 5 -11.45 4.27 -30.51
C PHE A 5 -10.05 4.79 -30.23
N VAL A 6 -9.07 3.89 -30.21
CA VAL A 6 -7.66 4.23 -29.99
C VAL A 6 -6.85 3.68 -31.16
N ASP A 7 -6.20 4.56 -31.94
CA ASP A 7 -5.48 4.22 -33.18
C ASP A 7 -6.31 3.32 -34.11
N GLY A 8 -7.62 3.61 -34.22
CA GLY A 8 -8.58 2.85 -35.02
C GLY A 8 -9.12 1.56 -34.37
N GLN A 9 -8.56 1.11 -33.27
CA GLN A 9 -9.04 -0.04 -32.52
C GLN A 9 -10.23 0.33 -31.63
N GLU A 10 -11.29 -0.44 -31.69
CA GLU A 10 -12.45 -0.30 -30.81
C GLU A 10 -12.20 -0.93 -29.44
N LEU A 11 -12.44 -0.17 -28.37
CA LEU A 11 -12.26 -0.59 -26.98
C LEU A 11 -13.52 -0.32 -26.17
N GLN A 12 -14.03 -1.34 -25.49
CA GLN A 12 -15.05 -1.19 -24.46
C GLN A 12 -14.37 -0.94 -23.10
N VAL A 13 -14.63 0.20 -22.50
CA VAL A 13 -13.94 0.65 -21.30
C VAL A 13 -14.90 0.90 -20.15
N LYS A 14 -14.40 0.85 -18.92
CA LYS A 14 -15.21 1.13 -17.75
C LYS A 14 -15.61 2.61 -17.73
N GLU A 15 -16.87 2.88 -17.46
CA GLU A 15 -17.37 4.24 -17.29
C GLU A 15 -16.66 4.95 -16.13
N GLY A 16 -16.39 6.26 -16.32
CA GLY A 16 -15.72 7.08 -15.30
C GLY A 16 -14.19 6.96 -15.24
N THR A 17 -13.56 6.16 -16.13
CA THR A 17 -12.10 6.13 -16.26
C THR A 17 -11.57 7.28 -17.11
N ASN A 18 -10.25 7.50 -17.06
CA ASN A 18 -9.56 8.38 -18.01
C ASN A 18 -8.92 7.56 -19.14
N VAL A 19 -8.52 8.25 -20.21
CA VAL A 19 -7.95 7.61 -21.42
C VAL A 19 -6.66 6.82 -21.10
N LEU A 20 -5.79 7.32 -20.20
CA LEU A 20 -4.56 6.60 -19.82
C LEU A 20 -4.91 5.27 -19.16
N GLU A 21 -5.80 5.28 -18.18
CA GLU A 21 -6.23 4.06 -17.46
C GLU A 21 -6.92 3.08 -18.41
N ALA A 22 -7.75 3.58 -19.33
CA ALA A 22 -8.40 2.77 -20.34
C ALA A 22 -7.40 2.08 -21.26
N CYS A 23 -6.38 2.80 -21.77
CA CYS A 23 -5.31 2.24 -22.60
C CYS A 23 -4.52 1.16 -21.83
N LEU A 24 -4.03 1.48 -20.62
CA LEU A 24 -3.24 0.54 -19.82
C LEU A 24 -4.03 -0.73 -19.47
N SER A 25 -5.34 -0.59 -19.18
CA SER A 25 -6.22 -1.74 -18.88
C SER A 25 -6.45 -2.63 -20.11
N ALA A 26 -6.37 -2.06 -21.32
CA ALA A 26 -6.45 -2.79 -22.57
C ALA A 26 -5.10 -3.35 -23.06
N GLY A 27 -4.03 -3.19 -22.28
CA GLY A 27 -2.68 -3.61 -22.65
C GLY A 27 -1.99 -2.69 -23.68
N ILE A 28 -2.52 -1.47 -23.87
CA ILE A 28 -1.95 -0.48 -24.78
C ILE A 28 -1.04 0.43 -23.95
N ASP A 29 0.25 0.41 -24.27
CA ASP A 29 1.26 1.22 -23.60
C ASP A 29 1.11 2.71 -23.97
N LEU A 30 0.96 3.55 -22.97
CA LEU A 30 0.98 5.00 -23.09
C LEU A 30 1.96 5.58 -22.05
N PRO A 31 2.97 6.37 -22.44
CA PRO A 31 3.94 6.92 -21.51
C PRO A 31 3.31 7.84 -20.46
N TYR A 32 3.80 7.77 -19.20
CA TYR A 32 3.31 8.62 -18.12
C TYR A 32 4.33 8.71 -16.98
N PHE A 33 4.19 9.71 -16.07
CA PHE A 33 4.94 9.79 -14.81
C PHE A 33 4.08 10.14 -13.62
N CYS A 34 3.25 11.18 -13.67
CA CYS A 34 2.56 11.73 -12.50
C CYS A 34 1.33 10.93 -12.07
N TRP A 35 0.75 10.11 -12.96
CA TRP A 35 -0.38 9.25 -12.64
C TRP A 35 0.06 8.03 -11.82
N HIS A 36 -0.82 7.59 -10.92
CA HIS A 36 -0.66 6.35 -10.17
C HIS A 36 -2.03 5.74 -9.87
N PRO A 37 -2.24 4.42 -10.01
CA PRO A 37 -3.56 3.81 -9.86
C PRO A 37 -4.24 4.07 -8.50
N SER A 38 -3.46 4.19 -7.41
CA SER A 38 -4.00 4.47 -6.07
C SER A 38 -4.15 5.96 -5.75
N MET A 39 -3.51 6.86 -6.51
CA MET A 39 -3.49 8.29 -6.22
C MET A 39 -4.18 9.14 -7.31
N GLY A 40 -4.61 8.52 -8.40
CA GLY A 40 -5.24 9.21 -9.53
C GLY A 40 -4.30 10.14 -10.27
N SER A 41 -4.87 11.18 -10.88
CA SER A 41 -4.21 12.09 -11.83
C SER A 41 -4.02 13.49 -11.27
N ILE A 42 -2.95 14.16 -11.71
CA ILE A 42 -2.68 15.57 -11.44
C ILE A 42 -2.34 16.37 -12.72
N GLY A 43 -1.97 15.68 -13.81
CA GLY A 43 -1.66 16.31 -15.10
C GLY A 43 -0.36 17.10 -15.17
N SER A 44 0.55 16.96 -14.19
CA SER A 44 1.77 17.77 -14.10
C SER A 44 2.84 17.41 -15.12
N CYS A 45 3.04 16.13 -15.43
CA CYS A 45 4.16 15.67 -16.27
C CYS A 45 3.90 15.79 -17.78
N ARG A 46 2.65 15.83 -18.22
CA ARG A 46 2.20 15.90 -19.62
C ARG A 46 2.70 14.78 -20.55
N GLN A 47 3.32 13.75 -20.00
CA GLN A 47 3.90 12.66 -20.79
C GLN A 47 2.84 11.75 -21.44
N CYS A 48 1.63 11.71 -20.90
CA CYS A 48 0.50 10.95 -21.45
C CYS A 48 -0.30 11.71 -22.53
N ALA A 49 0.36 12.60 -23.28
CA ALA A 49 -0.28 13.34 -24.36
C ALA A 49 -0.75 12.41 -25.48
N VAL A 50 -2.00 12.59 -25.91
CA VAL A 50 -2.62 11.89 -27.04
C VAL A 50 -3.33 12.91 -27.90
N VAL A 51 -3.61 12.58 -29.17
CA VAL A 51 -4.45 13.41 -30.05
C VAL A 51 -5.89 12.94 -29.93
N GLN A 52 -6.80 13.83 -29.57
CA GLN A 52 -8.24 13.60 -29.53
C GLN A 52 -8.89 14.20 -30.77
N TYR A 53 -9.74 13.42 -31.41
CA TYR A 53 -10.54 13.84 -32.58
C TYR A 53 -11.99 14.04 -32.17
N GLN A 54 -12.67 15.02 -32.80
CA GLN A 54 -14.09 15.28 -32.56
C GLN A 54 -15.00 14.19 -33.17
N ASN A 55 -14.65 13.71 -34.36
CA ASN A 55 -15.36 12.65 -35.09
C ASN A 55 -14.39 11.91 -36.04
N ALA A 56 -14.91 10.99 -36.83
CA ALA A 56 -14.11 10.21 -37.78
C ALA A 56 -13.53 11.02 -38.96
N GLU A 57 -14.10 12.19 -39.23
CA GLU A 57 -13.71 13.08 -40.34
C GLU A 57 -12.75 14.19 -39.88
N ASP A 58 -12.55 14.33 -38.58
CA ASP A 58 -11.61 15.32 -38.01
C ASP A 58 -10.18 14.94 -38.33
N THR A 59 -9.51 15.71 -39.18
CA THR A 59 -8.12 15.52 -39.57
C THR A 59 -7.13 16.35 -38.73
N ASN A 60 -7.62 17.29 -37.92
CA ASN A 60 -6.77 18.21 -37.17
C ASN A 60 -6.45 17.73 -35.75
N GLY A 61 -7.44 17.17 -35.07
CA GLY A 61 -7.33 16.72 -33.71
C GLY A 61 -6.74 17.77 -32.75
N ARG A 62 -6.81 17.54 -31.46
CA ARG A 62 -6.17 18.37 -30.44
C ARG A 62 -5.36 17.51 -29.46
N ILE A 63 -4.22 18.01 -29.01
CA ILE A 63 -3.44 17.36 -27.97
C ILE A 63 -4.17 17.49 -26.64
N VAL A 64 -4.40 16.36 -25.98
CA VAL A 64 -4.97 16.27 -24.62
C VAL A 64 -4.11 15.35 -23.75
N MET A 65 -4.24 15.51 -22.43
CA MET A 65 -3.52 14.64 -21.49
C MET A 65 -4.39 13.42 -21.17
N GLY A 66 -4.00 12.23 -21.60
CA GLY A 66 -4.76 11.00 -21.40
C GLY A 66 -5.18 10.75 -19.95
N CYS A 67 -4.30 11.06 -18.98
CA CYS A 67 -4.63 10.93 -17.57
C CYS A 67 -5.66 11.95 -17.03
N MET A 68 -5.93 13.04 -17.78
CA MET A 68 -6.88 14.11 -17.40
C MET A 68 -8.12 14.15 -18.30
N THR A 69 -8.20 13.27 -19.29
CA THR A 69 -9.30 13.23 -20.25
C THR A 69 -10.23 12.07 -19.91
N PRO A 70 -11.50 12.35 -19.53
CA PRO A 70 -12.47 11.29 -19.29
C PRO A 70 -12.83 10.58 -20.59
N VAL A 71 -13.11 9.29 -20.50
CA VAL A 71 -13.66 8.51 -21.62
C VAL A 71 -15.15 8.84 -21.82
N SER A 72 -15.58 8.92 -23.08
CA SER A 72 -16.99 9.10 -23.45
C SER A 72 -17.31 8.24 -24.67
N GLU A 73 -18.60 7.91 -24.85
CA GLU A 73 -19.06 7.12 -25.98
C GLU A 73 -18.62 7.72 -27.31
N GLY A 74 -18.07 6.90 -28.19
CA GLY A 74 -17.61 7.29 -29.51
C GLY A 74 -16.33 8.13 -29.58
N ALA A 75 -15.69 8.43 -28.41
CA ALA A 75 -14.48 9.25 -28.38
C ALA A 75 -13.31 8.57 -29.13
N ARG A 76 -12.55 9.37 -29.87
CA ARG A 76 -11.48 8.90 -30.75
C ARG A 76 -10.15 9.51 -30.35
N PHE A 77 -9.14 8.66 -30.24
CA PHE A 77 -7.79 9.05 -29.81
C PHE A 77 -6.74 8.43 -30.73
N SER A 78 -5.65 9.15 -30.98
CA SER A 78 -4.42 8.58 -31.53
C SER A 78 -3.27 8.72 -30.55
N LEU A 79 -2.60 7.61 -30.29
CA LEU A 79 -1.40 7.53 -29.49
C LEU A 79 -0.17 7.65 -30.38
N ASN A 80 -0.30 7.27 -31.64
CA ASN A 80 0.80 7.03 -32.55
C ASN A 80 1.89 6.15 -31.91
N SER A 81 1.46 4.99 -31.45
CA SER A 81 2.35 3.91 -31.06
C SER A 81 2.92 3.28 -32.33
N GLY A 82 3.76 4.01 -33.07
CA GLY A 82 4.54 3.40 -34.13
C GLY A 82 5.31 2.23 -33.53
N SER A 83 4.87 1.02 -33.84
CA SER A 83 5.58 -0.22 -33.59
C SER A 83 7.03 -0.04 -33.96
N GLY A 84 7.90 -0.35 -33.03
CA GLY A 84 9.29 -0.67 -33.10
C GLY A 84 10.15 -0.08 -34.22
N ALA A 85 11.32 0.35 -33.85
CA ALA A 85 12.47 0.38 -34.71
C ALA A 85 12.46 -0.86 -35.62
N ASP A 86 12.72 -0.62 -36.92
CA ASP A 86 12.84 -1.59 -38.02
C ASP A 86 11.53 -1.88 -38.79
N SER A 87 11.13 -0.88 -39.57
CA SER A 87 10.53 -1.17 -40.88
C SER A 87 11.18 -0.25 -41.91
N ASP A 88 12.23 -0.73 -42.54
CA ASP A 88 12.54 -0.43 -43.93
C ASP A 88 11.40 -1.02 -44.76
N ALA A 89 10.31 -0.30 -44.87
CA ALA A 89 9.22 -0.64 -45.76
C ALA A 89 8.77 0.64 -46.47
N ASP A 90 9.33 0.85 -47.64
CA ASP A 90 8.76 1.57 -48.75
C ASP A 90 7.40 0.94 -49.12
N GLU A 91 6.35 1.30 -48.42
CA GLU A 91 4.96 1.13 -48.92
C GLU A 91 4.17 2.39 -48.62
N ALA A 92 3.67 2.97 -49.69
CA ALA A 92 2.88 4.20 -49.75
C ALA A 92 1.59 4.07 -48.91
N VAL A 93 1.63 4.58 -47.68
CA VAL A 93 0.46 4.81 -46.83
C VAL A 93 0.01 6.26 -47.05
N ASP A 94 -1.27 6.44 -47.13
CA ASP A 94 -1.95 7.71 -47.39
C ASP A 94 -1.40 8.87 -46.52
N ASN A 95 -0.67 9.77 -47.17
CA ASN A 95 0.15 10.84 -46.58
C ASN A 95 -0.63 11.92 -45.80
N THR A 96 -1.96 11.82 -45.65
CA THR A 96 -2.78 12.80 -44.92
C THR A 96 -2.98 12.43 -43.44
N ILE A 97 -3.03 11.14 -43.12
CA ILE A 97 -3.20 10.67 -41.75
C ILE A 97 -1.86 10.70 -41.00
N ASP A 98 -0.74 10.43 -41.66
CA ASP A 98 0.59 10.37 -41.07
C ASP A 98 1.11 11.70 -40.50
N LYS A 99 0.77 12.85 -41.13
CA LYS A 99 1.20 14.17 -40.62
C LYS A 99 0.52 14.62 -39.35
N VAL A 100 -0.71 14.16 -39.10
CA VAL A 100 -1.49 14.51 -37.91
C VAL A 100 -1.14 13.58 -36.74
N THR A 101 -0.76 12.35 -37.04
CA THR A 101 -0.39 11.34 -36.05
C THR A 101 0.94 11.63 -35.34
N ASP A 102 1.85 12.34 -35.95
CA ASP A 102 3.15 12.70 -35.35
C ASP A 102 3.07 13.72 -34.22
N LYS A 103 2.04 14.57 -34.15
CA LYS A 103 1.93 15.65 -33.15
C LYS A 103 2.00 15.13 -31.71
N GLY A 104 1.31 14.04 -31.41
CA GLY A 104 1.31 13.45 -30.06
C GLY A 104 2.68 12.90 -29.67
N ARG A 105 3.32 12.19 -30.59
CA ARG A 105 4.68 11.63 -30.40
C ARG A 105 5.73 12.74 -30.27
N GLU A 106 5.73 13.72 -31.16
CA GLU A 106 6.63 14.88 -31.10
C GLU A 106 6.48 15.62 -29.77
N PHE A 107 5.24 15.81 -29.32
CA PHE A 107 4.97 16.45 -28.03
C PHE A 107 5.57 15.65 -26.87
N ARG A 108 5.39 14.31 -26.84
CA ARG A 108 5.97 13.45 -25.80
C ARG A 108 7.51 13.44 -25.85
N GLN A 109 8.12 13.45 -27.04
CA GLN A 109 9.57 13.59 -27.20
C GLN A 109 10.09 14.94 -26.67
N ALA A 110 9.38 16.04 -26.96
CA ALA A 110 9.72 17.36 -26.44
C ALA A 110 9.60 17.45 -24.92
N VAL A 111 8.61 16.75 -24.33
CA VAL A 111 8.50 16.63 -22.86
C VAL A 111 9.71 15.89 -22.28
N ILE A 112 10.13 14.75 -22.83
CA ILE A 112 11.33 14.04 -22.37
C ILE A 112 12.57 14.93 -22.53
N GLU A 113 12.74 15.62 -23.66
CA GLU A 113 13.86 16.54 -23.85
C GLU A 113 13.86 17.64 -22.78
N SER A 114 12.70 18.21 -22.46
CA SER A 114 12.55 19.20 -21.40
C SER A 114 12.96 18.65 -20.04
N LEU A 115 12.55 17.43 -19.69
CA LEU A 115 12.98 16.77 -18.44
C LEU A 115 14.50 16.56 -18.41
N MET A 116 15.12 16.23 -19.54
CA MET A 116 16.57 16.01 -19.66
C MET A 116 17.40 17.31 -19.60
N LEU A 117 16.78 18.49 -19.61
CA LEU A 117 17.50 19.76 -19.44
C LEU A 117 18.29 19.76 -18.11
N ASN A 118 17.66 19.34 -17.03
CA ASN A 118 18.27 19.34 -15.70
C ASN A 118 18.63 17.93 -15.20
N HIS A 119 17.95 16.89 -15.65
CA HIS A 119 18.22 15.52 -15.21
C HIS A 119 19.66 15.09 -15.52
N PRO A 120 20.46 14.60 -14.54
CA PRO A 120 21.85 14.18 -14.78
C PRO A 120 21.88 12.86 -15.57
N HIS A 121 22.94 12.69 -16.37
CA HIS A 121 23.20 11.45 -17.09
C HIS A 121 24.12 10.51 -16.28
N ASP A 122 23.74 10.23 -15.04
CA ASP A 122 24.50 9.43 -14.07
C ASP A 122 23.93 8.01 -13.86
N CYS A 123 23.17 7.49 -14.81
CA CYS A 123 22.56 6.15 -14.76
C CYS A 123 23.54 5.03 -14.34
N PRO A 124 24.81 5.03 -14.77
CA PRO A 124 25.77 4.01 -14.33
C PRO A 124 26.02 3.98 -12.82
N VAL A 125 25.87 5.11 -12.13
CA VAL A 125 26.06 5.25 -10.67
C VAL A 125 24.74 5.50 -9.93
N CYS A 126 23.65 5.71 -10.63
CA CYS A 126 22.32 5.87 -10.05
C CYS A 126 21.79 4.52 -9.55
N ALA A 127 21.28 4.48 -8.32
CA ALA A 127 20.70 3.26 -7.75
C ALA A 127 19.47 2.75 -8.51
N GLU A 128 18.78 3.64 -9.23
CA GLU A 128 17.60 3.31 -10.04
C GLU A 128 17.95 2.81 -11.44
N GLY A 129 19.22 2.98 -11.87
CA GLY A 129 19.66 2.60 -13.21
C GLY A 129 19.41 1.13 -13.56
N GLY A 130 18.66 0.90 -14.65
CA GLY A 130 18.24 -0.43 -15.11
C GLY A 130 16.87 -0.89 -14.59
N GLU A 131 16.23 -0.15 -13.66
CA GLU A 131 14.85 -0.33 -13.21
C GLU A 131 14.18 1.04 -13.04
N CYS A 132 14.34 1.93 -14.02
CA CYS A 132 13.98 3.34 -13.94
C CYS A 132 12.87 3.67 -14.94
N HIS A 133 11.73 4.10 -14.42
CA HIS A 133 10.59 4.46 -15.26
C HIS A 133 10.91 5.59 -16.26
N LEU A 134 11.79 6.53 -15.89
CA LEU A 134 12.25 7.56 -16.84
C LEU A 134 13.05 6.96 -18.00
N GLN A 135 13.90 5.94 -17.76
CA GLN A 135 14.63 5.26 -18.84
C GLN A 135 13.65 4.57 -19.79
N ASP A 136 12.65 3.86 -19.25
CA ASP A 136 11.65 3.15 -20.04
C ASP A 136 10.84 4.12 -20.91
N MET A 137 10.35 5.22 -20.33
CA MET A 137 9.60 6.23 -21.08
C MET A 137 10.46 6.95 -22.14
N THR A 138 11.75 7.15 -21.87
CA THR A 138 12.69 7.73 -22.84
C THR A 138 12.85 6.83 -24.07
N VAL A 139 12.99 5.52 -23.84
CA VAL A 139 13.05 4.52 -24.93
C VAL A 139 11.72 4.46 -25.68
N MET A 140 10.60 4.39 -24.96
CA MET A 140 9.26 4.29 -25.55
C MET A 140 8.92 5.44 -26.50
N VAL A 141 9.33 6.68 -26.19
CA VAL A 141 9.08 7.83 -27.07
C VAL A 141 10.15 8.01 -28.16
N GLY A 142 11.22 7.21 -28.13
CA GLY A 142 12.31 7.27 -29.12
C GLY A 142 13.16 8.53 -29.03
N HIS A 143 13.29 9.16 -27.86
CA HIS A 143 14.19 10.31 -27.65
C HIS A 143 15.63 9.84 -27.59
N ARG A 144 16.50 10.37 -28.49
CA ARG A 144 17.90 9.95 -28.62
C ARG A 144 18.90 11.09 -28.35
N ASP A 145 18.58 12.29 -28.77
CA ASP A 145 19.53 13.40 -28.84
C ASP A 145 19.15 14.56 -27.91
N ARG A 146 20.13 15.03 -27.14
CA ARG A 146 19.99 16.24 -26.32
C ARG A 146 20.50 17.45 -27.10
N ARG A 147 19.63 18.36 -27.48
CA ARG A 147 19.99 19.59 -28.21
C ARG A 147 20.49 20.70 -27.25
N TYR A 148 19.98 20.74 -26.03
CA TYR A 148 20.39 21.73 -25.02
C TYR A 148 21.83 21.53 -24.56
N ARG A 149 22.62 22.62 -24.53
CA ARG A 149 24.02 22.65 -24.13
C ARG A 149 24.31 23.53 -22.91
N GLY A 150 23.30 24.14 -22.32
CA GLY A 150 23.42 25.02 -21.17
C GLY A 150 23.76 24.28 -19.86
N LEU A 151 23.98 25.08 -18.82
CA LEU A 151 24.20 24.57 -17.46
C LEU A 151 22.90 23.98 -16.90
N LYS A 152 23.03 22.92 -16.11
CA LYS A 152 21.92 22.29 -15.39
C LYS A 152 21.72 22.99 -14.04
N ASN A 153 20.46 23.14 -13.64
CA ASN A 153 20.15 23.51 -12.27
C ASN A 153 20.57 22.36 -11.32
N THR A 154 21.13 22.72 -10.18
CA THR A 154 21.57 21.76 -9.18
C THR A 154 20.90 22.06 -7.84
N HIS A 155 20.59 21.01 -7.11
CA HIS A 155 19.96 21.06 -5.81
C HIS A 155 20.84 20.39 -4.75
N ARG A 156 20.70 20.86 -3.51
CA ARG A 156 21.30 20.19 -2.36
C ARG A 156 20.53 18.91 -2.04
N ASN A 157 21.23 17.85 -1.70
CA ASN A 157 20.63 16.65 -1.12
C ASN A 157 20.43 16.82 0.39
N GLN A 158 19.43 16.13 0.94
CA GLN A 158 19.13 16.13 2.37
C GLN A 158 19.45 14.77 3.00
N TYR A 159 19.70 14.79 4.32
CA TYR A 159 19.61 13.60 5.14
C TYR A 159 18.14 13.33 5.49
N LEU A 160 17.61 12.19 5.04
CA LEU A 160 16.22 11.74 5.26
C LEU A 160 16.14 10.49 6.15
N GLY A 161 17.16 10.23 6.94
CA GLY A 161 17.22 9.07 7.84
C GLY A 161 18.10 7.93 7.31
N PRO A 162 18.06 6.78 8.00
CA PRO A 162 18.89 5.64 7.66
C PRO A 162 18.38 4.79 6.49
N LEU A 163 17.12 4.93 6.11
CA LEU A 163 16.42 4.05 5.16
C LEU A 163 16.38 4.60 3.74
N ILE A 164 16.26 5.92 3.59
CA ILE A 164 16.06 6.57 2.30
C ILE A 164 17.28 7.43 1.94
N SER A 165 17.80 7.23 0.73
CA SER A 165 18.78 8.15 0.12
C SER A 165 18.06 9.19 -0.71
N HIS A 166 18.62 10.39 -0.79
CA HIS A 166 18.04 11.53 -1.47
C HIS A 166 19.01 12.15 -2.47
N GLU A 167 18.61 12.20 -3.75
CA GLU A 167 19.38 12.75 -4.86
C GLU A 167 18.51 13.69 -5.69
N MET A 168 18.27 14.89 -5.18
CA MET A 168 17.27 15.82 -5.72
C MET A 168 17.51 16.22 -7.18
N ASN A 169 18.75 16.20 -7.65
CA ASN A 169 19.09 16.51 -9.05
C ASN A 169 18.41 15.58 -10.08
N ARG A 170 17.95 14.41 -9.65
CA ARG A 170 17.26 13.43 -10.50
C ARG A 170 15.76 13.66 -10.60
N CYS A 171 15.24 14.71 -9.99
CA CYS A 171 13.82 15.01 -9.97
C CYS A 171 13.30 15.47 -11.33
N ILE A 172 12.09 15.00 -11.68
CA ILE A 172 11.33 15.40 -12.88
C ILE A 172 10.03 16.13 -12.51
N THR A 173 9.90 16.55 -11.27
CA THR A 173 8.77 17.36 -10.75
C THR A 173 7.39 16.73 -11.01
N CYS A 174 7.28 15.41 -10.80
CA CYS A 174 6.04 14.68 -11.06
C CYS A 174 5.06 14.67 -9.88
N TYR A 175 5.46 15.13 -8.70
CA TYR A 175 4.66 15.20 -7.45
C TYR A 175 4.18 13.86 -6.89
N ARG A 176 4.60 12.71 -7.41
CA ARG A 176 4.15 11.41 -6.89
C ARG A 176 4.59 11.18 -5.44
N CYS A 177 5.80 11.60 -5.08
CA CYS A 177 6.36 11.45 -3.73
C CYS A 177 5.54 12.22 -2.69
N GLU A 178 5.26 13.48 -2.93
CA GLU A 178 4.51 14.33 -2.01
C GLU A 178 3.06 13.86 -1.90
N ARG A 179 2.38 13.63 -3.02
CA ARG A 179 1.01 13.10 -3.03
C ARG A 179 0.88 11.78 -2.29
N PHE A 180 1.87 10.87 -2.46
CA PHE A 180 1.88 9.64 -1.68
C PHE A 180 2.09 9.93 -0.19
N TYR A 181 3.18 10.62 0.12
CA TYR A 181 3.63 10.76 1.49
C TYR A 181 2.65 11.57 2.34
N THR A 182 2.17 12.70 1.83
CA THR A 182 1.29 13.63 2.54
C THR A 182 -0.18 13.27 2.34
N ASP A 183 -0.65 13.22 1.10
CA ASP A 183 -2.09 13.10 0.82
C ASP A 183 -2.62 11.68 1.06
N TYR A 184 -1.83 10.66 0.73
CA TYR A 184 -2.25 9.27 0.82
C TYR A 184 -1.88 8.62 2.15
N ALA A 185 -0.65 8.80 2.60
CA ALA A 185 -0.12 8.17 3.82
C ALA A 185 -0.23 9.03 5.08
N GLY A 186 -0.54 10.34 4.97
CA GLY A 186 -0.73 11.24 6.10
C GLY A 186 0.57 11.67 6.79
N GLY A 187 1.71 11.58 6.10
CA GLY A 187 2.97 12.12 6.61
C GLY A 187 2.99 13.66 6.53
N THR A 188 3.59 14.30 7.50
CA THR A 188 3.58 15.76 7.64
C THR A 188 4.95 16.41 7.46
N ASP A 189 5.99 15.61 7.33
CA ASP A 189 7.39 16.06 7.39
C ASP A 189 8.13 16.00 6.05
N LEU A 190 7.42 15.78 4.94
CA LEU A 190 7.91 15.92 3.57
C LEU A 190 6.92 16.73 2.75
N SER A 191 7.41 17.71 1.98
CA SER A 191 6.56 18.58 1.16
C SER A 191 7.27 19.05 -0.11
N ALA A 192 6.49 19.58 -1.06
CA ALA A 192 7.00 20.36 -2.17
C ALA A 192 7.32 21.80 -1.68
N GLN A 193 8.51 22.28 -1.96
CA GLN A 193 9.01 23.60 -1.57
C GLN A 193 9.45 24.38 -2.79
N ALA A 194 9.50 25.71 -2.68
CA ALA A 194 9.82 26.63 -3.76
C ALA A 194 8.86 26.54 -4.98
N SER A 195 9.23 27.09 -6.12
CA SER A 195 8.36 27.18 -7.30
C SER A 195 9.17 27.19 -8.60
N HIS A 196 8.45 27.10 -9.72
CA HIS A 196 9.01 27.07 -11.08
C HIS A 196 10.02 25.94 -11.29
N ASP A 197 11.23 26.26 -11.77
CA ASP A 197 12.34 25.33 -12.02
C ASP A 197 13.18 25.00 -10.78
N HIS A 198 12.81 25.57 -9.62
CA HIS A 198 13.45 25.35 -8.33
C HIS A 198 12.63 24.50 -7.36
N VAL A 199 11.56 23.83 -7.83
CA VAL A 199 10.76 22.95 -6.96
C VAL A 199 11.64 21.89 -6.33
N TYR A 200 11.51 21.76 -5.01
CA TYR A 200 12.30 20.87 -4.18
C TYR A 200 11.37 19.98 -3.33
N PHE A 201 11.60 18.67 -3.34
CA PHE A 201 10.84 17.74 -2.53
C PHE A 201 11.71 17.21 -1.39
N GLY A 202 11.34 17.54 -0.17
CA GLY A 202 12.11 17.18 1.00
C GLY A 202 11.45 17.65 2.30
N ARG A 203 12.19 17.49 3.39
CA ARG A 203 11.84 18.07 4.70
C ARG A 203 12.20 19.55 4.73
N HIS A 204 11.59 20.29 5.65
CA HIS A 204 12.00 21.67 5.92
C HIS A 204 13.45 21.74 6.43
N GLN A 205 13.86 20.75 7.22
CA GLN A 205 15.23 20.58 7.74
C GLN A 205 15.66 19.13 7.61
N ASP A 206 16.98 18.88 7.62
CA ASP A 206 17.54 17.54 7.66
C ASP A 206 16.97 16.75 8.85
N GLY A 207 16.59 15.49 8.64
CA GLY A 207 16.02 14.64 9.68
C GLY A 207 15.48 13.32 9.15
N VAL A 208 15.01 12.48 10.05
CA VAL A 208 14.42 11.19 9.70
C VAL A 208 12.99 11.39 9.25
N LEU A 209 12.58 10.76 8.15
CA LEU A 209 11.17 10.67 7.75
C LEU A 209 10.39 9.82 8.75
N GLU A 210 9.29 10.34 9.26
CA GLU A 210 8.59 9.76 10.41
C GLU A 210 7.43 8.83 10.04
N SER A 211 6.94 8.88 8.79
CA SER A 211 5.87 7.98 8.35
C SER A 211 6.35 6.54 8.32
N GLU A 212 5.54 5.62 8.83
CA GLU A 212 5.76 4.17 8.76
C GLU A 212 5.68 3.61 7.34
N PHE A 213 5.42 4.47 6.35
CA PHE A 213 5.39 4.16 4.92
C PHE A 213 6.45 4.91 4.12
N SER A 214 7.44 5.53 4.77
CA SER A 214 8.46 6.36 4.10
C SER A 214 9.20 5.60 3.00
N GLY A 215 9.43 4.30 3.17
CA GLY A 215 10.10 3.44 2.21
C GLY A 215 9.39 3.31 0.86
N ASN A 216 8.09 3.61 0.77
CA ASN A 216 7.40 3.59 -0.51
C ASN A 216 7.82 4.75 -1.44
N LEU A 217 8.48 5.79 -0.91
CA LEU A 217 9.08 6.81 -1.74
C LEU A 217 10.04 6.23 -2.78
N VAL A 218 10.70 5.11 -2.44
CA VAL A 218 11.61 4.39 -3.36
C VAL A 218 10.87 3.78 -4.55
N GLU A 219 9.62 3.34 -4.37
CA GLU A 219 8.83 2.70 -5.43
C GLU A 219 7.90 3.69 -6.15
N VAL A 220 7.39 4.71 -5.46
CA VAL A 220 6.53 5.70 -6.11
C VAL A 220 7.31 6.72 -6.91
N CYS A 221 8.58 6.97 -6.59
CA CYS A 221 9.43 7.87 -7.36
C CYS A 221 9.78 7.22 -8.70
N PRO A 222 9.48 7.86 -9.85
CA PRO A 222 9.76 7.29 -11.16
C PRO A 222 11.23 7.44 -11.59
N THR A 223 12.06 7.99 -10.70
CA THR A 223 13.48 8.26 -10.94
C THR A 223 14.31 7.99 -9.67
N GLY A 224 15.62 8.17 -9.73
CA GLY A 224 16.51 7.91 -8.61
C GLY A 224 16.62 9.02 -7.57
N VAL A 225 15.56 9.82 -7.32
CA VAL A 225 15.56 10.84 -6.26
C VAL A 225 15.54 10.20 -4.88
N PHE A 226 14.56 9.32 -4.66
CA PHE A 226 14.43 8.56 -3.42
C PHE A 226 14.82 7.12 -3.71
N THR A 227 15.86 6.62 -3.07
CA THR A 227 16.38 5.26 -3.31
C THR A 227 16.64 4.53 -2.01
N ASP A 228 16.65 3.19 -2.07
CA ASP A 228 16.90 2.30 -0.93
C ASP A 228 18.36 2.45 -0.45
N LYS A 229 18.54 3.12 0.68
CA LYS A 229 19.86 3.40 1.23
C LYS A 229 20.58 2.15 1.77
N PRO A 230 19.91 1.17 2.42
CA PRO A 230 20.49 -0.13 2.71
C PRO A 230 20.99 -0.89 1.48
N LEU A 231 20.22 -0.89 0.38
CA LEU A 231 20.64 -1.54 -0.87
C LEU A 231 21.87 -0.89 -1.48
N LEU A 232 21.93 0.45 -1.50
CA LEU A 232 23.07 1.22 -2.01
C LEU A 232 24.41 0.79 -1.38
N LYS A 233 24.41 0.53 -0.08
CA LYS A 233 25.60 0.10 0.65
C LYS A 233 26.10 -1.28 0.27
N GLN A 234 25.33 -2.05 -0.47
CA GLN A 234 25.64 -3.44 -0.82
C GLN A 234 26.19 -3.59 -2.24
N TYR A 235 26.36 -2.51 -3.00
CA TYR A 235 26.90 -2.48 -4.38
C TYR A 235 26.19 -3.46 -5.34
N SER A 236 24.89 -3.76 -5.08
CA SER A 236 24.07 -4.63 -5.93
C SER A 236 23.14 -3.80 -6.80
N ARG A 237 22.93 -4.23 -8.05
CA ARG A 237 21.94 -3.63 -8.93
C ARG A 237 20.60 -4.33 -8.76
N LYS A 238 19.49 -3.59 -8.89
CA LYS A 238 18.13 -4.12 -8.73
C LYS A 238 17.85 -5.27 -9.71
N TRP A 239 18.26 -5.13 -10.95
CA TRP A 239 18.08 -6.13 -12.01
C TRP A 239 18.97 -7.38 -11.87
N ASP A 240 20.00 -7.35 -11.01
CA ASP A 240 20.90 -8.49 -10.74
C ASP A 240 20.38 -9.38 -9.58
N LEU A 241 19.28 -9.02 -8.95
CA LEU A 241 18.72 -9.76 -7.83
C LEU A 241 17.88 -10.95 -8.31
N GLN A 242 18.03 -12.09 -7.65
CA GLN A 242 17.12 -13.20 -7.75
C GLN A 242 15.96 -12.97 -6.79
N SER A 243 14.74 -12.96 -7.30
CA SER A 243 13.56 -12.65 -6.51
C SER A 243 12.52 -13.76 -6.58
N ALA A 244 11.83 -14.00 -5.47
CA ALA A 244 10.75 -14.99 -5.37
C ALA A 244 9.57 -14.44 -4.58
N PRO A 245 8.32 -14.82 -4.90
CA PRO A 245 7.14 -14.45 -4.14
C PRO A 245 7.22 -14.95 -2.68
N SER A 246 6.87 -14.08 -1.73
CA SER A 246 6.84 -14.41 -0.30
C SER A 246 5.76 -13.61 0.43
N ILE A 247 5.64 -13.88 1.73
CA ILE A 247 4.71 -13.20 2.64
C ILE A 247 5.53 -12.53 3.75
N CYS A 248 5.19 -11.28 4.08
CA CYS A 248 5.77 -10.56 5.19
C CYS A 248 5.34 -11.17 6.53
N THR A 249 6.30 -11.44 7.41
CA THR A 249 6.07 -12.00 8.75
C THR A 249 6.11 -10.92 9.86
N GLY A 250 6.10 -9.64 9.50
CA GLY A 250 6.24 -8.52 10.44
C GLY A 250 5.01 -8.23 11.30
N CYS A 251 3.82 -8.64 10.85
CA CYS A 251 2.54 -8.56 11.57
C CYS A 251 1.50 -9.51 10.98
N ALA A 252 0.31 -9.57 11.61
CA ALA A 252 -0.78 -10.47 11.20
C ALA A 252 -1.40 -10.17 9.82
N VAL A 253 -1.12 -9.02 9.20
CA VAL A 253 -1.64 -8.66 7.87
C VAL A 253 -1.11 -9.60 6.78
N GLY A 254 0.15 -10.06 6.88
CA GLY A 254 0.71 -10.97 5.90
C GLY A 254 0.84 -10.35 4.50
N CYS A 255 1.32 -9.11 4.40
CA CYS A 255 1.52 -8.43 3.11
C CYS A 255 2.34 -9.27 2.14
N ASN A 256 1.96 -9.23 0.86
CA ASN A 256 2.67 -9.90 -0.21
C ASN A 256 3.95 -9.14 -0.54
N ILE A 257 5.07 -9.84 -0.57
CA ILE A 257 6.40 -9.26 -0.79
C ILE A 257 7.18 -10.02 -1.86
N LEU A 258 8.19 -9.35 -2.39
CA LEU A 258 9.16 -9.90 -3.33
C LEU A 258 10.58 -9.65 -2.77
N PRO A 259 11.09 -10.55 -1.90
CA PRO A 259 12.47 -10.46 -1.45
C PRO A 259 13.43 -10.75 -2.59
N GLY A 260 14.47 -9.91 -2.70
CA GLY A 260 15.54 -10.03 -3.69
C GLY A 260 16.85 -10.43 -3.01
N GLU A 261 17.42 -11.51 -3.47
CA GLU A 261 18.64 -12.14 -2.95
C GLU A 261 19.78 -12.00 -3.96
N ARG A 262 21.01 -11.92 -3.47
CA ARG A 262 22.23 -12.10 -4.26
C ARG A 262 23.37 -12.65 -3.40
N TYR A 263 24.02 -13.69 -3.87
CA TYR A 263 25.14 -14.38 -3.20
C TYR A 263 24.79 -14.87 -1.79
N GLY A 264 23.59 -15.45 -1.61
CA GLY A 264 23.13 -15.98 -0.33
C GLY A 264 22.73 -14.91 0.70
N LYS A 265 22.61 -13.64 0.30
CA LYS A 265 22.21 -12.53 1.18
C LYS A 265 20.97 -11.83 0.65
N LEU A 266 19.99 -11.62 1.52
CA LEU A 266 18.85 -10.77 1.22
C LEU A 266 19.32 -9.32 1.05
N LYS A 267 19.00 -8.72 -0.10
CA LYS A 267 19.45 -7.38 -0.47
C LYS A 267 18.38 -6.33 -0.33
N ARG A 268 17.15 -6.63 -0.75
CA ARG A 268 15.98 -5.76 -0.60
C ARG A 268 14.69 -6.57 -0.48
N ILE A 269 13.64 -5.91 0.01
CA ILE A 269 12.26 -6.40 -0.08
C ILE A 269 11.46 -5.38 -0.88
N HIS A 270 10.85 -5.83 -1.98
CA HIS A 270 9.97 -5.05 -2.84
C HIS A 270 8.51 -5.40 -2.56
N ASN A 271 7.58 -4.47 -2.80
CA ASN A 271 6.15 -4.74 -2.72
C ASN A 271 5.73 -5.67 -3.85
N ARG A 272 4.94 -6.70 -3.54
CA ARG A 272 4.23 -7.52 -4.54
C ARG A 272 2.76 -7.22 -4.46
N TYR A 273 2.20 -6.69 -5.55
CA TYR A 273 0.82 -6.26 -5.60
C TYR A 273 -0.16 -7.38 -5.24
N ASN A 274 -1.07 -7.08 -4.33
CA ASN A 274 -2.25 -7.88 -4.01
C ASN A 274 -3.37 -6.92 -3.60
N ASP A 275 -4.40 -6.79 -4.44
CA ASP A 275 -5.47 -5.80 -4.26
C ASP A 275 -6.26 -5.99 -2.96
N GLN A 276 -6.40 -7.22 -2.47
CA GLN A 276 -7.16 -7.54 -1.26
C GLN A 276 -6.39 -7.26 0.04
N VAL A 277 -5.05 -7.23 -0.01
CA VAL A 277 -4.20 -7.15 1.19
C VAL A 277 -3.41 -5.84 1.23
N ASN A 278 -2.33 -5.76 0.47
CA ASN A 278 -1.39 -4.62 0.55
C ASN A 278 -1.47 -3.62 -0.61
N GLY A 279 -2.16 -3.97 -1.71
CA GLY A 279 -2.18 -3.11 -2.89
C GLY A 279 -0.75 -2.80 -3.35
N TYR A 280 -0.48 -1.53 -3.58
CA TYR A 280 0.83 -1.05 -4.07
C TYR A 280 1.82 -0.68 -2.95
N PHE A 281 1.48 -0.84 -1.65
CA PHE A 281 2.26 -0.25 -0.58
C PHE A 281 2.63 -1.25 0.51
N LEU A 282 3.87 -1.13 0.99
CA LEU A 282 4.44 -1.94 2.05
C LEU A 282 4.98 -1.02 3.16
N CYS A 283 4.69 -1.33 4.43
CA CYS A 283 5.22 -0.53 5.53
C CYS A 283 6.74 -0.71 5.69
N ASP A 284 7.40 0.25 6.32
CA ASP A 284 8.86 0.28 6.50
C ASP A 284 9.36 -0.92 7.31
N ARG A 285 8.59 -1.39 8.29
CA ARG A 285 8.90 -2.64 9.00
C ARG A 285 8.93 -3.85 8.06
N GLY A 286 7.97 -3.95 7.15
CA GLY A 286 7.92 -5.02 6.15
C GLY A 286 9.04 -4.93 5.12
N ARG A 287 9.44 -3.70 4.77
CA ARG A 287 10.48 -3.44 3.77
C ARG A 287 11.90 -3.56 4.33
N PHE A 288 12.16 -2.99 5.51
CA PHE A 288 13.50 -2.84 6.07
C PHE A 288 13.75 -3.65 7.33
N GLY A 289 12.71 -4.23 7.95
CA GLY A 289 12.80 -4.98 9.20
C GLY A 289 13.43 -6.37 9.08
N SER A 290 14.11 -6.67 7.97
CA SER A 290 14.69 -7.99 7.66
C SER A 290 16.18 -8.15 8.04
N GLY A 291 16.77 -7.19 8.73
CA GLY A 291 18.20 -7.19 9.08
C GLY A 291 18.68 -8.45 9.79
N TYR A 292 17.80 -9.07 10.61
CA TYR A 292 18.10 -10.31 11.32
C TYR A 292 18.41 -11.50 10.39
N ILE A 293 17.94 -11.47 9.13
CA ILE A 293 18.16 -12.56 8.17
C ILE A 293 19.64 -12.67 7.78
N ASN A 294 20.31 -11.52 7.61
CA ASN A 294 21.71 -11.44 7.23
C ASN A 294 22.65 -11.26 8.44
N SER A 295 22.14 -11.32 9.67
CA SER A 295 22.96 -11.12 10.87
C SER A 295 24.03 -12.22 11.00
N ASP A 296 25.25 -11.83 11.30
CA ASP A 296 26.34 -12.75 11.57
C ASP A 296 26.13 -13.52 12.89
N GLU A 297 25.26 -13.02 13.78
CA GLU A 297 24.86 -13.70 15.02
C GLU A 297 23.82 -14.80 14.77
N ARG A 298 23.29 -14.93 13.56
CA ARG A 298 22.34 -15.99 13.22
C ARG A 298 23.01 -17.34 13.20
N LEU A 299 22.43 -18.32 13.91
CA LEU A 299 22.89 -19.70 13.89
C LEU A 299 22.67 -20.32 12.50
N ASN A 300 23.75 -20.60 11.80
CA ASN A 300 23.74 -21.18 10.45
C ASN A 300 24.08 -22.67 10.44
N TYR A 301 24.37 -23.26 11.60
CA TYR A 301 24.74 -24.64 11.76
C TYR A 301 24.16 -25.22 13.06
N ALA A 302 24.00 -26.54 13.09
CA ALA A 302 23.68 -27.25 14.31
C ALA A 302 24.94 -27.32 15.21
N GLY A 303 24.72 -27.34 16.52
CA GLY A 303 25.83 -27.45 17.45
C GLY A 303 25.40 -28.01 18.80
N VAL A 304 26.37 -28.50 19.54
CA VAL A 304 26.21 -29.03 20.89
C VAL A 304 27.22 -28.39 21.82
N ARG A 305 26.85 -28.15 23.06
CA ARG A 305 27.80 -27.73 24.10
C ARG A 305 28.49 -28.96 24.69
N ASP A 306 29.81 -28.90 24.80
CA ASP A 306 30.60 -29.92 25.47
C ASP A 306 30.50 -29.78 26.99
N SER A 307 31.22 -30.66 27.73
CA SER A 307 31.28 -30.66 29.20
C SER A 307 31.89 -29.39 29.79
N ASN A 308 32.64 -28.61 29.01
CA ASN A 308 33.24 -27.34 29.40
C ASN A 308 32.35 -26.14 29.08
N GLY A 309 31.17 -26.38 28.42
CA GLY A 309 30.24 -25.34 28.01
C GLY A 309 30.60 -24.68 26.66
N GLU A 310 31.63 -25.15 25.97
CA GLU A 310 32.00 -24.66 24.64
C GLU A 310 31.05 -25.20 23.58
N PHE A 311 30.65 -24.35 22.64
CA PHE A 311 29.72 -24.69 21.57
C PHE A 311 30.46 -25.21 20.34
N ALA A 312 30.29 -26.50 20.04
CA ALA A 312 30.92 -27.17 18.91
C ALA A 312 29.91 -27.39 17.79
N ALA A 313 30.28 -27.03 16.55
CA ALA A 313 29.47 -27.28 15.36
C ALA A 313 29.46 -28.79 15.04
N ILE A 314 28.25 -29.30 14.73
CA ILE A 314 28.02 -30.69 14.32
C ILE A 314 27.20 -30.75 13.05
N LYS A 315 27.17 -31.91 12.40
CA LYS A 315 26.30 -32.13 11.23
C LYS A 315 24.83 -32.18 11.65
N SER A 316 23.93 -31.67 10.80
CA SER A 316 22.49 -31.66 11.08
C SER A 316 21.93 -33.06 11.39
N GLN A 317 22.41 -34.10 10.71
CA GLN A 317 21.99 -35.49 10.97
C GLN A 317 22.37 -35.93 12.40
N GLU A 318 23.58 -35.64 12.83
CA GLU A 318 24.07 -35.92 14.18
C GLU A 318 23.26 -35.18 15.25
N ALA A 319 22.93 -33.91 14.99
CA ALA A 319 22.05 -33.13 15.86
C ALA A 319 20.65 -33.75 16.03
N ILE A 320 20.08 -34.26 14.94
CA ILE A 320 18.77 -34.95 14.96
C ILE A 320 18.87 -36.23 15.79
N GLU A 321 19.94 -37.00 15.64
CA GLU A 321 20.15 -38.23 16.40
C GLU A 321 20.32 -37.97 17.91
N ILE A 322 21.09 -36.95 18.28
CA ILE A 322 21.23 -36.50 19.67
C ILE A 322 19.89 -36.03 20.24
N ALA A 323 19.15 -35.21 19.53
CA ALA A 323 17.84 -34.76 19.96
C ALA A 323 16.85 -35.94 20.13
N ALA A 324 16.85 -36.90 19.21
CA ALA A 324 16.03 -38.10 19.31
C ALA A 324 16.40 -38.97 20.53
N GLN A 325 17.68 -39.07 20.85
CA GLN A 325 18.14 -39.77 22.09
C GLN A 325 17.63 -39.06 23.34
N TRP A 326 17.72 -37.73 23.42
CA TRP A 326 17.21 -36.96 24.55
C TRP A 326 15.70 -37.12 24.71
N MET A 327 14.98 -37.14 23.62
CA MET A 327 13.52 -37.32 23.64
C MET A 327 13.13 -38.71 24.16
N LYS A 328 13.80 -39.78 23.67
CA LYS A 328 13.59 -41.15 24.17
C LYS A 328 13.93 -41.30 25.65
N ALA A 329 14.99 -40.66 26.12
CA ALA A 329 15.35 -40.68 27.54
C ALA A 329 14.30 -39.98 28.41
N GLY A 330 13.64 -38.92 27.89
CA GLY A 330 12.59 -38.19 28.61
C GLY A 330 11.22 -38.91 28.62
N GLU A 331 10.93 -39.82 27.70
CA GLU A 331 9.65 -40.55 27.66
C GLU A 331 9.38 -41.44 28.89
N GLY A 332 10.42 -41.92 29.55
CA GLY A 332 10.31 -42.76 30.74
C GLY A 332 10.40 -42.04 32.08
N ASP A 333 10.75 -40.76 32.10
CA ASP A 333 11.02 -39.99 33.31
C ASP A 333 9.82 -39.13 33.70
N LYS A 334 9.20 -39.43 34.83
CA LYS A 334 8.09 -38.66 35.40
C LYS A 334 8.49 -37.28 35.92
N THR A 335 9.78 -37.04 36.13
CA THR A 335 10.33 -35.79 36.68
C THR A 335 10.83 -34.83 35.62
N ASN A 336 11.30 -35.33 34.47
CA ASN A 336 11.83 -34.54 33.36
C ASN A 336 10.87 -34.59 32.16
N LYS A 337 10.16 -33.48 31.91
CA LYS A 337 9.23 -33.38 30.80
C LYS A 337 9.85 -32.58 29.65
N ILE A 338 9.62 -33.03 28.43
CA ILE A 338 9.99 -32.30 27.22
C ILE A 338 8.90 -31.29 26.92
N VAL A 339 9.30 -30.03 26.74
CA VAL A 339 8.41 -28.93 26.38
C VAL A 339 8.81 -28.38 25.00
N GLY A 340 7.85 -28.19 24.12
CA GLY A 340 8.04 -27.53 22.84
C GLY A 340 7.57 -26.08 22.88
N ILE A 341 8.47 -25.15 22.50
CA ILE A 341 8.14 -23.74 22.37
C ILE A 341 8.15 -23.40 20.89
N GLY A 342 6.96 -23.13 20.34
CA GLY A 342 6.77 -22.67 18.98
C GLY A 342 7.12 -21.20 18.79
N SER A 343 6.90 -20.69 17.60
CA SER A 343 7.13 -19.29 17.27
C SER A 343 6.04 -18.77 16.34
N PRO A 344 5.49 -17.56 16.57
CA PRO A 344 4.53 -16.95 15.64
C PRO A 344 5.16 -16.60 14.28
N ARG A 345 6.49 -16.62 14.17
CA ARG A 345 7.23 -16.41 12.91
C ARG A 345 7.57 -17.70 12.17
N ALA A 346 7.42 -18.86 12.81
CA ALA A 346 7.59 -20.14 12.16
C ALA A 346 6.34 -20.50 11.33
N SER A 347 6.51 -21.41 10.35
CA SER A 347 5.38 -21.88 9.57
C SER A 347 4.35 -22.62 10.44
N LEU A 348 3.12 -22.69 9.98
CA LEU A 348 2.06 -23.44 10.63
C LEU A 348 2.44 -24.92 10.76
N GLU A 349 3.04 -25.48 9.71
CA GLU A 349 3.51 -26.88 9.67
C GLU A 349 4.59 -27.15 10.72
N SER A 350 5.57 -26.26 10.86
CA SER A 350 6.63 -26.40 11.87
C SER A 350 6.07 -26.36 13.28
N ASN A 351 5.17 -25.43 13.58
CA ASN A 351 4.49 -25.35 14.87
C ASN A 351 3.61 -26.58 15.15
N TYR A 352 2.88 -27.03 14.14
CA TYR A 352 2.04 -28.23 14.25
C TYR A 352 2.87 -29.48 14.51
N LEU A 353 3.93 -29.72 13.73
CA LEU A 353 4.81 -30.86 13.92
C LEU A 353 5.50 -30.86 15.29
N LEU A 354 5.95 -29.68 15.76
CA LEU A 354 6.50 -29.56 17.10
C LEU A 354 5.48 -29.94 18.18
N ARG A 355 4.23 -29.49 18.03
CA ARG A 355 3.14 -29.83 18.94
C ARG A 355 2.83 -31.34 18.94
N GLU A 356 2.79 -31.98 17.78
CA GLU A 356 2.59 -33.43 17.69
C GLU A 356 3.77 -34.21 18.31
N LEU A 357 4.99 -33.68 18.15
CA LEU A 357 6.20 -34.30 18.70
C LEU A 357 6.24 -34.31 20.22
N VAL A 358 5.86 -33.20 20.87
CA VAL A 358 5.93 -33.05 22.35
C VAL A 358 4.61 -33.33 23.07
N GLY A 359 3.53 -33.44 22.32
CA GLY A 359 2.18 -33.56 22.83
C GLY A 359 1.54 -32.19 23.16
N LYS A 360 0.23 -32.09 22.98
CA LYS A 360 -0.56 -30.87 23.13
C LYS A 360 -0.35 -30.18 24.50
N GLU A 361 -0.24 -30.97 25.56
CA GLU A 361 -0.12 -30.48 26.95
C GLU A 361 1.26 -29.90 27.26
N HIS A 362 2.26 -30.18 26.42
CA HIS A 362 3.64 -29.71 26.59
C HIS A 362 4.06 -28.72 25.48
N PHE A 363 3.12 -28.21 24.70
CA PHE A 363 3.37 -27.27 23.63
C PHE A 363 2.90 -25.86 24.02
N ALA A 364 3.79 -24.87 23.84
CA ALA A 364 3.48 -23.45 23.91
C ALA A 364 3.68 -22.80 22.55
N ALA A 365 2.75 -21.94 22.11
CA ALA A 365 2.81 -21.28 20.80
C ALA A 365 3.79 -20.08 20.75
N GLY A 366 4.51 -19.80 21.85
CA GLY A 366 5.45 -18.69 21.93
C GLY A 366 4.83 -17.35 22.34
N PHE A 367 3.58 -17.37 22.83
CA PHE A 367 2.90 -16.21 23.41
C PHE A 367 2.82 -16.32 24.94
N GLY A 368 2.82 -15.19 25.64
CA GLY A 368 2.49 -15.14 27.05
C GLY A 368 1.01 -15.50 27.32
N ASP A 369 0.68 -15.88 28.55
CA ASP A 369 -0.66 -16.38 28.91
C ASP A 369 -1.79 -15.38 28.56
N ARG A 370 -1.63 -14.11 28.92
CA ARG A 370 -2.64 -13.07 28.61
C ARG A 370 -2.82 -12.86 27.12
N GLU A 371 -1.72 -12.79 26.40
CA GLU A 371 -1.73 -12.63 24.94
C GLU A 371 -2.39 -13.86 24.27
N SER A 372 -2.01 -15.06 24.69
CA SER A 372 -2.59 -16.31 24.22
C SER A 372 -4.11 -16.35 24.43
N GLN A 373 -4.61 -15.94 25.60
CA GLN A 373 -6.05 -15.88 25.89
C GLN A 373 -6.79 -14.91 24.96
N VAL A 374 -6.22 -13.72 24.71
CA VAL A 374 -6.82 -12.74 23.81
C VAL A 374 -6.80 -13.25 22.36
N ILE A 375 -5.70 -13.82 21.87
CA ILE A 375 -5.59 -14.39 20.52
C ILE A 375 -6.58 -15.53 20.32
N HIS A 376 -6.70 -16.46 21.29
CA HIS A 376 -7.71 -17.53 21.23
C HIS A 376 -9.13 -16.98 21.20
N ARG A 377 -9.40 -15.90 21.95
CA ARG A 377 -10.72 -15.25 21.92
C ARG A 377 -11.00 -14.60 20.57
N ILE A 378 -10.04 -13.88 20.00
CA ILE A 378 -10.15 -13.32 18.64
C ILE A 378 -10.45 -14.43 17.64
N ALA A 379 -9.68 -15.52 17.66
CA ALA A 379 -9.89 -16.64 16.76
C ALA A 379 -11.28 -17.30 16.94
N ALA A 380 -11.79 -17.38 18.16
CA ALA A 380 -13.14 -17.87 18.42
C ALA A 380 -14.22 -16.93 17.87
N ILE A 381 -14.08 -15.60 18.08
CA ILE A 381 -15.00 -14.60 17.55
C ILE A 381 -15.04 -14.66 16.02
N LEU A 382 -13.88 -14.66 15.36
CA LEU A 382 -13.79 -14.73 13.89
C LEU A 382 -14.43 -15.99 13.29
N LYS A 383 -14.53 -17.08 14.06
CA LYS A 383 -15.20 -18.32 13.64
C LYS A 383 -16.71 -18.31 13.87
N THR A 384 -17.19 -17.55 14.84
CA THR A 384 -18.59 -17.60 15.32
C THR A 384 -19.40 -16.36 15.02
N THR A 385 -18.76 -15.22 14.73
CA THR A 385 -19.43 -13.97 14.40
C THR A 385 -20.26 -14.09 13.13
N ARG A 386 -21.40 -13.43 13.10
CA ARG A 386 -22.23 -13.25 11.90
C ARG A 386 -21.76 -12.06 11.06
N ALA A 387 -20.97 -11.18 11.63
CA ALA A 387 -20.37 -10.05 10.94
C ALA A 387 -19.35 -10.51 9.90
N LYS A 388 -19.27 -9.80 8.77
CA LYS A 388 -18.30 -10.10 7.71
C LYS A 388 -16.90 -9.66 8.14
N ASN A 389 -15.90 -10.50 7.88
CA ASN A 389 -14.50 -10.15 8.03
C ASN A 389 -14.01 -9.55 6.70
N PRO A 390 -13.82 -8.22 6.59
CA PRO A 390 -13.46 -7.60 5.32
C PRO A 390 -11.98 -7.80 4.99
N SER A 391 -11.65 -7.86 3.70
CA SER A 391 -10.29 -7.63 3.22
C SER A 391 -9.88 -6.16 3.49
N ILE A 392 -8.58 -5.86 3.43
CA ILE A 392 -8.13 -4.46 3.58
C ILE A 392 -8.69 -3.58 2.46
N LYS A 393 -8.85 -4.12 1.26
CA LYS A 393 -9.52 -3.42 0.16
C LYS A 393 -10.97 -3.03 0.50
N GLN A 394 -11.68 -3.91 1.16
CA GLN A 394 -13.05 -3.62 1.63
C GLN A 394 -13.05 -2.63 2.81
N MET A 395 -12.05 -2.70 3.71
CA MET A 395 -11.90 -1.70 4.78
C MET A 395 -11.73 -0.27 4.22
N GLU A 396 -11.01 -0.11 3.09
CA GLU A 396 -10.86 1.18 2.41
C GLU A 396 -12.19 1.78 1.94
N THR A 397 -13.24 0.96 1.80
CA THR A 397 -14.57 1.42 1.38
C THR A 397 -15.52 1.71 2.53
N ALA A 398 -15.11 1.50 3.78
CA ALA A 398 -15.93 1.81 4.94
C ALA A 398 -16.27 3.30 5.01
N ASP A 399 -17.49 3.62 5.46
CA ASP A 399 -18.00 4.99 5.55
C ASP A 399 -18.28 5.44 7.00
N ALA A 400 -18.09 4.57 7.98
CA ALA A 400 -17.90 4.88 9.39
C ALA A 400 -16.98 3.83 10.04
N VAL A 401 -16.08 4.26 10.91
CA VAL A 401 -15.10 3.39 11.57
C VAL A 401 -15.12 3.61 13.07
N LEU A 402 -15.15 2.52 13.85
CA LEU A 402 -14.94 2.51 15.29
C LEU A 402 -13.68 1.67 15.60
N ILE A 403 -12.70 2.27 16.28
CA ILE A 403 -11.50 1.59 16.76
C ILE A 403 -11.57 1.49 18.29
N LEU A 404 -11.51 0.26 18.81
CA LEU A 404 -11.56 -0.01 20.26
C LEU A 404 -10.23 -0.61 20.74
N GLY A 405 -9.46 0.15 21.50
CA GLY A 405 -8.28 -0.29 22.22
C GLY A 405 -7.14 -0.80 21.36
N GLU A 406 -7.02 -0.32 20.10
CA GLU A 406 -5.99 -0.79 19.20
C GLU A 406 -5.24 0.37 18.56
N ASP A 407 -3.91 0.37 18.63
CA ASP A 407 -3.07 1.24 17.81
C ASP A 407 -2.65 0.51 16.53
N VAL A 408 -3.51 0.57 15.54
CA VAL A 408 -3.29 -0.11 14.24
C VAL A 408 -2.08 0.42 13.47
N THR A 409 -1.61 1.63 13.76
CA THR A 409 -0.41 2.18 13.13
C THR A 409 0.82 1.35 13.48
N HIS A 410 0.91 0.90 14.73
CA HIS A 410 2.02 0.08 15.20
C HIS A 410 1.79 -1.42 14.98
N THR A 411 0.58 -1.92 15.16
CA THR A 411 0.29 -3.36 15.12
C THR A 411 0.02 -3.88 13.71
N ALA A 412 -0.63 -3.08 12.87
CA ALA A 412 -1.03 -3.43 11.51
C ALA A 412 -0.98 -2.21 10.57
N PRO A 413 0.20 -1.64 10.25
CA PRO A 413 0.30 -0.37 9.52
C PRO A 413 -0.51 -0.34 8.22
N ARG A 414 -0.60 -1.46 7.49
CA ARG A 414 -1.38 -1.50 6.24
C ARG A 414 -2.89 -1.35 6.49
N VAL A 415 -3.40 -1.83 7.64
CA VAL A 415 -4.78 -1.54 8.08
C VAL A 415 -4.92 -0.04 8.35
N ALA A 416 -3.99 0.57 9.10
CA ALA A 416 -4.02 2.01 9.35
C ALA A 416 -4.06 2.83 8.06
N LEU A 417 -3.25 2.46 7.05
CA LEU A 417 -3.28 3.09 5.73
C LEU A 417 -4.64 2.90 5.03
N GLY A 418 -5.26 1.73 5.17
CA GLY A 418 -6.62 1.46 4.65
C GLY A 418 -7.67 2.34 5.32
N LEU A 419 -7.58 2.53 6.64
CA LEU A 419 -8.48 3.40 7.40
C LEU A 419 -8.33 4.88 7.02
N ARG A 420 -7.11 5.34 6.69
CA ARG A 420 -6.90 6.68 6.11
C ARG A 420 -7.62 6.85 4.77
N GLN A 421 -7.74 5.78 3.98
CA GLN A 421 -8.53 5.84 2.74
C GLN A 421 -10.04 5.80 3.04
N ALA A 422 -10.47 5.03 4.06
CA ALA A 422 -11.88 4.95 4.47
C ALA A 422 -12.49 6.32 4.77
N VAL A 423 -11.79 7.18 5.51
CA VAL A 423 -12.30 8.53 5.83
C VAL A 423 -12.44 9.44 4.60
N ARG A 424 -11.78 9.13 3.48
CA ARG A 424 -11.90 9.87 2.21
C ARG A 424 -13.19 9.54 1.44
N ASN A 425 -13.95 8.53 1.86
CA ASN A 425 -15.17 8.14 1.15
C ASN A 425 -16.22 9.26 1.14
N LYS A 426 -16.24 10.14 2.15
CA LYS A 426 -17.09 11.34 2.13
C LYS A 426 -16.72 12.27 0.97
N ALA A 427 -15.43 12.47 0.71
CA ALA A 427 -14.95 13.24 -0.43
C ALA A 427 -15.37 12.60 -1.78
N HIS A 428 -15.30 11.29 -1.88
CA HIS A 428 -15.73 10.56 -3.08
C HIS A 428 -17.25 10.63 -3.29
N GLU A 429 -18.03 10.61 -2.22
CA GLU A 429 -19.48 10.82 -2.27
C GLU A 429 -19.82 12.21 -2.82
N LEU A 430 -19.20 13.26 -2.26
CA LEU A 430 -19.39 14.64 -2.72
C LEU A 430 -18.97 14.82 -4.17
N ALA A 431 -17.84 14.21 -4.58
CA ALA A 431 -17.37 14.23 -5.96
C ALA A 431 -18.40 13.60 -6.90
N LYS A 432 -18.97 12.45 -6.52
CA LYS A 432 -20.03 11.80 -7.31
C LYS A 432 -21.27 12.66 -7.44
N GLN A 433 -21.70 13.33 -6.36
CA GLN A 433 -22.84 14.27 -6.40
C GLN A 433 -22.57 15.47 -7.30
N ALA A 434 -21.33 15.95 -7.35
CA ALA A 434 -20.88 17.05 -8.21
C ALA A 434 -20.53 16.63 -9.64
N GLY A 435 -20.66 15.35 -10.01
CA GLY A 435 -20.28 14.83 -11.33
C GLY A 435 -18.77 14.81 -11.59
N LEU A 436 -17.94 14.84 -10.54
CA LEU A 436 -16.48 14.77 -10.64
C LEU A 436 -16.01 13.32 -10.60
N ALA A 437 -15.11 12.97 -11.51
CA ALA A 437 -14.46 11.65 -11.46
C ALA A 437 -13.47 11.57 -10.31
N VAL A 438 -13.49 10.45 -9.56
CA VAL A 438 -12.66 10.24 -8.35
C VAL A 438 -11.15 10.33 -8.63
N TRP A 439 -10.71 9.97 -9.84
CA TRP A 439 -9.30 10.06 -10.23
C TRP A 439 -8.80 11.51 -10.40
N GLN A 440 -9.68 12.52 -10.41
CA GLN A 440 -9.34 13.95 -10.37
C GLN A 440 -9.00 14.39 -8.93
N ASP A 441 -7.99 13.77 -8.33
CA ASP A 441 -7.68 13.85 -6.91
C ASP A 441 -7.65 15.29 -6.35
N ALA A 442 -7.01 16.23 -7.04
CA ALA A 442 -6.96 17.63 -6.60
C ALA A 442 -8.35 18.29 -6.56
N ALA A 443 -9.20 18.04 -7.55
CA ALA A 443 -10.57 18.58 -7.59
C ALA A 443 -11.43 17.96 -6.49
N VAL A 444 -11.31 16.66 -6.25
CA VAL A 444 -12.02 15.94 -5.19
C VAL A 444 -11.64 16.49 -3.80
N ARG A 445 -10.35 16.68 -3.54
CA ARG A 445 -9.87 17.26 -2.27
C ARG A 445 -10.34 18.71 -2.08
N ASN A 446 -10.25 19.52 -3.13
CA ASN A 446 -10.73 20.91 -3.07
C ASN A 446 -12.24 21.01 -2.83
N LEU A 447 -13.04 20.08 -3.37
CA LEU A 447 -14.48 20.05 -3.13
C LEU A 447 -14.79 19.63 -1.68
N ALA A 448 -14.10 18.62 -1.17
CA ALA A 448 -14.37 18.05 0.14
C ALA A 448 -13.88 18.93 1.30
N GLN A 449 -12.81 19.71 1.08
CA GLN A 449 -12.14 20.45 2.16
C GLN A 449 -11.81 19.50 3.33
N ASP A 450 -12.33 19.79 4.53
CA ASP A 450 -12.13 19.01 5.75
C ASP A 450 -13.22 17.94 5.99
N GLN A 451 -14.19 17.78 5.06
CA GLN A 451 -15.25 16.79 5.24
C GLN A 451 -14.72 15.36 5.07
N ARG A 452 -14.95 14.55 6.08
CA ARG A 452 -14.49 13.17 6.18
C ARG A 452 -15.62 12.25 6.62
N SER A 453 -15.54 10.97 6.27
CA SER A 453 -16.36 9.94 6.88
C SER A 453 -15.97 9.78 8.35
N PRO A 454 -16.93 9.54 9.27
CA PRO A 454 -16.65 9.48 10.68
C PRO A 454 -15.70 8.34 11.05
N MET A 455 -14.72 8.66 11.89
CA MET A 455 -13.82 7.72 12.55
C MET A 455 -13.78 8.04 14.04
N ILE A 456 -14.15 7.08 14.85
CA ILE A 456 -14.18 7.17 16.31
C ILE A 456 -13.03 6.29 16.84
N ILE A 457 -12.16 6.87 17.64
CA ILE A 457 -11.04 6.16 18.26
C ILE A 457 -11.20 6.20 19.77
N VAL A 458 -11.28 5.02 20.38
CA VAL A 458 -11.32 4.87 21.84
C VAL A 458 -10.07 4.11 22.27
N SER A 459 -9.15 4.80 22.88
CA SER A 459 -7.82 4.28 23.22
C SER A 459 -7.34 4.83 24.55
N ALA A 460 -6.35 4.18 25.16
CA ALA A 460 -5.68 4.66 26.37
C ALA A 460 -4.60 5.73 26.08
N MET A 461 -4.20 5.89 24.84
CA MET A 461 -3.15 6.83 24.40
C MET A 461 -3.52 7.40 23.04
N GLU A 462 -2.95 8.56 22.71
CA GLU A 462 -3.02 9.13 21.37
C GLU A 462 -2.40 8.20 20.33
N THR A 463 -3.00 8.18 19.15
CA THR A 463 -2.54 7.42 17.99
C THR A 463 -2.27 8.33 16.80
N ARG A 464 -1.52 7.85 15.81
CA ARG A 464 -1.28 8.64 14.58
C ARG A 464 -2.52 8.80 13.69
N LEU A 465 -3.63 8.14 13.99
CA LEU A 465 -4.90 8.30 13.28
C LEU A 465 -5.79 9.38 13.90
N ASP A 466 -5.43 9.93 15.06
CA ASP A 466 -6.20 10.99 15.72
C ASP A 466 -6.30 12.25 14.86
N ASP A 467 -5.32 12.49 13.97
CA ASP A 467 -5.30 13.59 12.99
C ASP A 467 -6.45 13.54 11.97
N ILE A 468 -7.06 12.37 11.79
CA ILE A 468 -8.19 12.17 10.86
C ILE A 468 -9.46 11.69 11.55
N ALA A 469 -9.43 11.48 12.86
CA ALA A 469 -10.60 11.06 13.64
C ALA A 469 -11.63 12.20 13.74
N SER A 470 -12.90 11.85 13.69
CA SER A 470 -14.02 12.77 14.02
C SER A 470 -14.23 12.87 15.53
N GLN A 471 -13.86 11.83 16.27
CA GLN A 471 -13.97 11.75 17.72
C GLN A 471 -12.85 10.89 18.30
N THR A 472 -12.22 11.36 19.37
CA THR A 472 -11.23 10.60 20.16
C THR A 472 -11.67 10.57 21.61
N VAL A 473 -11.65 9.38 22.22
CA VAL A 473 -12.03 9.17 23.62
C VAL A 473 -10.90 8.46 24.34
N SER A 474 -10.29 9.11 25.32
CA SER A 474 -9.19 8.54 26.12
C SER A 474 -9.73 7.86 27.37
N LEU A 475 -9.59 6.54 27.46
CA LEU A 475 -10.13 5.72 28.55
C LEU A 475 -9.11 4.65 28.99
N ALA A 476 -9.22 4.24 30.26
CA ALA A 476 -8.48 3.06 30.72
C ALA A 476 -9.01 1.77 30.04
N PRO A 477 -8.20 0.70 29.91
CA PRO A 477 -8.60 -0.49 29.15
C PRO A 477 -9.94 -1.12 29.58
N GLN A 478 -10.25 -1.15 30.88
CA GLN A 478 -11.53 -1.66 31.37
C GLN A 478 -12.72 -0.79 30.92
N ASP A 479 -12.54 0.53 30.87
CA ASP A 479 -13.57 1.50 30.50
C ASP A 479 -13.77 1.52 28.98
N ILE A 480 -12.75 1.23 28.17
CA ILE A 480 -12.89 0.99 26.73
C ILE A 480 -13.85 -0.16 26.46
N ALA A 481 -13.77 -1.25 27.23
CA ALA A 481 -14.69 -2.37 27.09
C ALA A 481 -16.14 -1.98 27.46
N LEU A 482 -16.32 -1.20 28.54
CA LEU A 482 -17.63 -0.68 28.92
C LEU A 482 -18.22 0.25 27.85
N PHE A 483 -17.40 1.14 27.29
CA PHE A 483 -17.77 2.02 26.19
C PHE A 483 -18.27 1.20 24.98
N GLY A 484 -17.51 0.20 24.55
CA GLY A 484 -17.89 -0.66 23.41
C GLY A 484 -19.23 -1.38 23.66
N HIS A 485 -19.45 -1.93 24.86
CA HIS A 485 -20.73 -2.52 25.20
C HIS A 485 -21.90 -1.50 25.29
N ALA A 486 -21.63 -0.26 25.73
CA ALA A 486 -22.62 0.81 25.72
C ALA A 486 -22.99 1.20 24.27
N VAL A 487 -22.03 1.30 23.37
CA VAL A 487 -22.29 1.52 21.93
C VAL A 487 -23.14 0.41 21.34
N ALA A 488 -22.84 -0.86 21.64
CA ALA A 488 -23.64 -1.99 21.17
C ALA A 488 -25.12 -1.89 21.64
N ARG A 489 -25.36 -1.54 22.94
CA ARG A 489 -26.71 -1.31 23.44
C ARG A 489 -27.40 -0.11 22.78
N ALA A 490 -26.69 0.99 22.55
CA ALA A 490 -27.25 2.18 21.90
C ALA A 490 -27.64 1.88 20.44
N ILE A 491 -26.88 1.05 19.74
CA ILE A 491 -27.25 0.53 18.42
C ILE A 491 -28.52 -0.30 18.49
N ALA A 492 -28.68 -1.13 19.52
CA ALA A 492 -29.89 -1.95 19.78
C ALA A 492 -31.08 -1.14 20.35
N GLY A 493 -31.02 0.20 20.39
CA GLY A 493 -32.11 1.06 20.78
C GLY A 493 -32.15 1.43 22.28
N GLN A 494 -31.08 1.20 23.03
CA GLN A 494 -30.95 1.56 24.44
C GLN A 494 -29.89 2.67 24.58
N PRO A 495 -30.25 3.96 24.45
CA PRO A 495 -29.30 5.06 24.52
C PRO A 495 -28.57 5.12 25.87
N SER A 496 -27.38 5.67 25.86
CA SER A 496 -26.54 5.91 27.03
C SER A 496 -26.74 7.33 27.56
N ASP A 497 -26.42 7.55 28.83
CA ASP A 497 -26.30 8.91 29.40
C ASP A 497 -25.04 9.61 28.90
N ASP A 498 -24.08 8.88 28.35
CA ASP A 498 -22.84 9.40 27.74
C ASP A 498 -23.11 9.78 26.28
N GLU A 499 -23.00 11.07 25.97
CA GLU A 499 -23.21 11.63 24.63
C GLU A 499 -22.21 11.05 23.61
N SER A 500 -20.97 10.81 24.01
CA SER A 500 -19.93 10.26 23.14
C SER A 500 -20.26 8.84 22.64
N VAL A 501 -20.93 8.05 23.46
CA VAL A 501 -21.45 6.72 23.11
C VAL A 501 -22.57 6.82 22.08
N ASN A 502 -23.50 7.77 22.29
CA ASN A 502 -24.65 7.95 21.40
C ASN A 502 -24.23 8.49 20.04
N GLU A 503 -23.23 9.40 19.99
CA GLU A 503 -22.63 9.89 18.74
C GLU A 503 -21.96 8.77 17.97
N ALA A 504 -21.15 7.94 18.64
CA ALA A 504 -20.51 6.78 18.02
C ALA A 504 -21.54 5.78 17.46
N ALA A 505 -22.58 5.47 18.25
CA ALA A 505 -23.66 4.60 17.80
C ALA A 505 -24.43 5.18 16.61
N ALA A 506 -24.73 6.47 16.62
CA ALA A 506 -25.41 7.17 15.52
C ALA A 506 -24.58 7.16 14.23
N ALA A 507 -23.27 7.44 14.33
CA ALA A 507 -22.37 7.40 13.18
C ALA A 507 -22.34 6.02 12.51
N LEU A 508 -22.27 4.95 13.30
CA LEU A 508 -22.27 3.57 12.82
C LEU A 508 -23.61 3.13 12.23
N LYS A 509 -24.73 3.52 12.87
CA LYS A 509 -26.09 3.20 12.39
C LYS A 509 -26.43 3.86 11.06
N ASN A 510 -25.95 5.08 10.84
CA ASN A 510 -26.20 5.83 9.61
C ASN A 510 -25.27 5.42 8.44
N ALA A 511 -24.28 4.59 8.70
CA ALA A 511 -23.35 4.13 7.70
C ALA A 511 -23.91 2.96 6.89
N GLN A 512 -23.57 2.94 5.58
CA GLN A 512 -23.88 1.80 4.73
C GLN A 512 -22.87 0.65 4.89
N ARG A 513 -21.64 1.00 5.26
CA ARG A 513 -20.52 0.06 5.42
C ARG A 513 -19.76 0.37 6.71
N PRO A 514 -20.42 0.20 7.87
CA PRO A 514 -19.76 0.42 9.16
C PRO A 514 -18.64 -0.61 9.37
N LEU A 515 -17.55 -0.18 10.00
CA LEU A 515 -16.40 -1.03 10.31
C LEU A 515 -16.01 -0.90 11.78
N VAL A 516 -15.83 -2.04 12.44
CA VAL A 516 -15.34 -2.12 13.83
C VAL A 516 -13.96 -2.76 13.81
N VAL A 517 -12.97 -2.11 14.44
CA VAL A 517 -11.58 -2.56 14.53
C VAL A 517 -11.20 -2.70 15.99
N SER A 518 -10.63 -3.84 16.35
CA SER A 518 -10.04 -4.10 17.66
C SER A 518 -8.94 -5.17 17.53
N GLY A 519 -8.17 -5.37 18.58
CA GLY A 519 -7.06 -6.32 18.54
C GLY A 519 -6.49 -6.66 19.92
N SER A 520 -5.23 -7.11 19.92
CA SER A 520 -4.58 -7.64 21.12
C SER A 520 -3.68 -6.63 21.86
N SER A 521 -3.55 -5.39 21.40
CA SER A 521 -2.58 -4.41 21.94
C SER A 521 -2.70 -4.19 23.45
N MET A 522 -3.93 -4.10 23.95
CA MET A 522 -4.20 -3.85 25.36
C MET A 522 -4.15 -5.13 26.23
N LEU A 523 -3.97 -6.31 25.64
CA LEU A 523 -4.02 -7.62 26.32
C LEU A 523 -5.27 -7.79 27.19
N HIS A 524 -6.40 -7.22 26.75
CA HIS A 524 -7.65 -7.15 27.51
C HIS A 524 -8.82 -7.78 26.74
N ARG A 525 -9.21 -8.98 27.14
CA ARG A 525 -10.23 -9.80 26.46
C ARG A 525 -11.58 -9.09 26.32
N ALA A 526 -12.03 -8.35 27.35
CA ALA A 526 -13.34 -7.70 27.33
C ALA A 526 -13.44 -6.59 26.24
N ILE A 527 -12.32 -5.97 25.83
CA ILE A 527 -12.32 -5.02 24.71
C ILE A 527 -12.69 -5.73 23.40
N VAL A 528 -12.09 -6.90 23.16
CA VAL A 528 -12.37 -7.69 21.96
C VAL A 528 -13.82 -8.22 21.99
N ASP A 529 -14.31 -8.62 23.16
CA ASP A 529 -15.70 -9.05 23.34
C ASP A 529 -16.68 -7.91 23.07
N SER A 530 -16.38 -6.68 23.52
CA SER A 530 -17.21 -5.50 23.26
C SER A 530 -17.22 -5.10 21.78
N ALA A 531 -16.07 -5.20 21.09
CA ALA A 531 -16.01 -4.98 19.65
C ALA A 531 -16.86 -5.97 18.87
N ALA A 532 -16.84 -7.26 19.27
CA ALA A 532 -17.71 -8.28 18.69
C ALA A 532 -19.19 -7.97 18.94
N ALA A 533 -19.55 -7.51 20.14
CA ALA A 533 -20.92 -7.11 20.46
C ALA A 533 -21.41 -5.93 19.60
N VAL A 534 -20.57 -4.95 19.32
CA VAL A 534 -20.90 -3.85 18.39
C VAL A 534 -21.13 -4.39 16.98
N ALA A 535 -20.22 -5.26 16.49
CA ALA A 535 -20.32 -5.83 15.15
C ALA A 535 -21.58 -6.70 14.98
N ASP A 536 -21.95 -7.49 16.01
CA ASP A 536 -23.16 -8.30 16.01
C ASP A 536 -24.43 -7.42 16.03
N ALA A 537 -24.47 -6.35 16.87
CA ALA A 537 -25.58 -5.40 16.90
C ALA A 537 -25.81 -4.69 15.57
N LEU A 538 -24.73 -4.30 14.87
CA LEU A 538 -24.81 -3.73 13.52
C LEU A 538 -25.32 -4.75 12.50
N THR A 539 -24.90 -6.00 12.61
CA THR A 539 -25.36 -7.08 11.72
C THR A 539 -26.86 -7.34 11.88
N ASP A 540 -27.36 -7.35 13.12
CA ASP A 540 -28.79 -7.50 13.42
C ASP A 540 -29.61 -6.35 12.85
N LEU A 541 -29.11 -5.11 12.97
CA LEU A 541 -29.79 -3.93 12.43
C LEU A 541 -29.89 -4.01 10.89
N LEU A 542 -28.81 -4.33 10.20
CA LEU A 542 -28.78 -4.43 8.73
C LEU A 542 -29.66 -5.56 8.20
N GLN A 543 -29.77 -6.68 8.92
CA GLN A 543 -30.68 -7.77 8.56
C GLN A 543 -32.16 -7.40 8.77
N ALA A 544 -32.47 -6.63 9.82
CA ALA A 544 -33.81 -6.16 10.07
C ALA A 544 -34.30 -5.16 9.00
N ASP A 545 -33.41 -4.31 8.50
CA ASP A 545 -33.74 -3.34 7.46
C ASP A 545 -33.93 -4.00 6.10
N SER A 546 -33.09 -4.98 5.73
CA SER A 546 -33.25 -5.73 4.47
C SER A 546 -34.56 -6.54 4.45
N ALA A 547 -34.99 -7.11 5.59
CA ALA A 547 -36.25 -7.82 5.69
C ALA A 547 -37.50 -6.92 5.54
N LYS A 548 -37.37 -5.62 5.87
CA LYS A 548 -38.45 -4.64 5.66
C LYS A 548 -38.58 -4.22 4.19
N ASP A 549 -37.44 -4.07 3.48
CA ASP A 549 -37.46 -3.71 2.07
C ASP A 549 -38.01 -4.83 1.19
N ASP A 550 -37.72 -6.09 1.51
CA ASP A 550 -38.29 -7.24 0.80
C ASP A 550 -39.83 -7.34 1.02
N SER A 551 -40.30 -7.01 2.23
CA SER A 551 -41.75 -7.01 2.53
C SER A 551 -42.53 -5.83 1.91
N ALA A 552 -41.84 -4.75 1.55
CA ALA A 552 -42.44 -3.58 0.90
C ALA A 552 -42.50 -3.69 -0.63
N GLN A 553 -41.83 -4.70 -1.23
CA GLN A 553 -41.91 -5.00 -2.66
C GLN A 553 -42.98 -6.04 -3.01
N ASP A 554 -43.55 -6.72 -2.01
CA ASP A 554 -44.61 -7.73 -2.20
C ASP A 554 -46.05 -7.15 -1.97
N ASP A 555 -46.21 -5.85 -1.61
CA ASP A 555 -47.46 -5.11 -1.56
C ASP A 555 -47.57 -4.12 -2.77
#